data_75d830eda4099d920e56055bc82424ba
#
_entry.id   75d830eda4099d920e56055bc82424ba
#
_cell.length_a   1.000
_cell.length_b   1.000
_cell.length_c   1.000
_cell.angle_alpha   90.00
_cell.angle_beta   90.00
_cell.angle_gamma   90.00
#
_symmetry.space_group_name_H-M   'P 1'
#
loop_
_entity.id
_entity.type
_entity.pdbx_description
1 polymer ?
#
loop_
_entity_poly.entity_id
_entity_poly.type
_entity_poly.pdbx_seq_one_letter_code
_entity_poly.pdbx_strand_id
1 'polypeptide(L)'
;MNTQKLLDLASELECNVVYNEPLSKHTTFRTGGACTAMVDISSEESLAKLVRAAHEWNVRYIVVGNGSNLLFDDRGYEGVVFLMGQSVDEIKMMNENTIYAEAGCSLIKLCRFALEHNLTGLEFAYGIPGTVGGAIYMNAGAYDGEIKNVITSANSVRADGTVHTTEANKMALAYRSSCYQKNGEVITSGLFRLEAGAYDDIQDKMVELMGRRRSKQPLEYPSAGSTFKRPEGQFAGKLIEDCGLRGYTVGGAQVSEKHCGFVVNKGGATTEDIMSVIRHVQHIVKEQTGYLLECEVKIIPYKE
;
A
#
# COMPACT_ATOMS: atom_id res chain seq x y z
N MET A 1 1.57 29.89 -1.31
CA MET A 1 1.75 30.42 -2.67
C MET A 1 2.10 29.29 -3.66
N ASN A 2 3.12 28.48 -3.40
CA ASN A 2 3.51 27.40 -4.32
C ASN A 2 2.49 26.24 -4.39
N THR A 3 1.91 25.85 -3.24
CA THR A 3 0.86 24.85 -3.19
C THR A 3 -0.34 25.23 -4.06
N GLN A 4 -0.81 26.49 -3.98
CA GLN A 4 -1.94 26.93 -4.82
C GLN A 4 -1.61 26.85 -6.31
N LYS A 5 -0.40 27.23 -6.74
CA LYS A 5 0.03 27.06 -8.14
C LYS A 5 0.00 25.61 -8.59
N LEU A 6 0.37 24.65 -7.70
CA LEU A 6 0.31 23.23 -8.02
C LEU A 6 -1.15 22.75 -8.18
N LEU A 7 -2.06 23.25 -7.35
CA LEU A 7 -3.48 22.91 -7.43
C LEU A 7 -4.17 23.54 -8.64
N ASP A 8 -3.78 24.75 -9.02
CA ASP A 8 -4.24 25.41 -10.25
C ASP A 8 -3.80 24.58 -11.48
N LEU A 9 -2.52 24.17 -11.52
CA LEU A 9 -1.99 23.28 -12.57
C LEU A 9 -2.73 21.92 -12.58
N ALA A 10 -3.04 21.34 -11.42
CA ALA A 10 -3.81 20.10 -11.35
C ALA A 10 -5.20 20.26 -11.98
N SER A 11 -5.86 21.40 -11.73
CA SER A 11 -7.16 21.71 -12.34
C SER A 11 -7.06 21.93 -13.85
N GLU A 12 -6.02 22.58 -14.35
CA GLU A 12 -5.73 22.74 -15.78
C GLU A 12 -5.47 21.38 -16.47
N LEU A 13 -4.95 20.40 -15.74
CA LEU A 13 -4.71 19.02 -16.19
C LEU A 13 -5.92 18.10 -15.98
N GLU A 14 -7.10 18.68 -15.72
CA GLU A 14 -8.37 17.96 -15.52
C GLU A 14 -8.35 16.96 -14.37
N CYS A 15 -7.44 17.15 -13.39
CA CYS A 15 -7.45 16.40 -12.16
C CYS A 15 -8.50 16.98 -11.20
N ASN A 16 -9.25 16.08 -10.53
CA ASN A 16 -10.17 16.53 -9.48
C ASN A 16 -9.41 16.91 -8.21
N VAL A 17 -9.65 18.13 -7.71
CA VAL A 17 -8.99 18.69 -6.52
C VAL A 17 -9.99 18.85 -5.39
N VAL A 18 -9.71 18.21 -4.25
CA VAL A 18 -10.52 18.29 -3.03
C VAL A 18 -9.70 18.88 -1.90
N TYR A 19 -10.13 20.02 -1.36
CA TYR A 19 -9.46 20.69 -0.23
C TYR A 19 -9.89 20.10 1.11
N ASN A 20 -8.96 20.05 2.06
CA ASN A 20 -9.24 19.58 3.43
C ASN A 20 -9.88 18.18 3.49
N GLU A 21 -9.50 17.29 2.57
CA GLU A 21 -10.07 15.93 2.53
C GLU A 21 -9.56 15.09 3.70
N PRO A 22 -10.45 14.49 4.51
CA PRO A 22 -10.06 13.63 5.62
C PRO A 22 -9.39 12.34 5.13
N LEU A 23 -8.13 12.12 5.54
CA LEU A 23 -7.36 10.94 5.15
C LEU A 23 -7.90 9.64 5.74
N SER A 24 -8.69 9.73 6.81
CA SER A 24 -9.43 8.59 7.36
C SER A 24 -10.37 7.91 6.37
N LYS A 25 -10.82 8.60 5.31
CA LYS A 25 -11.62 8.02 4.22
C LYS A 25 -10.76 7.27 3.19
N HIS A 26 -9.44 7.52 3.18
CA HIS A 26 -8.48 7.02 2.19
C HIS A 26 -7.43 6.09 2.80
N THR A 27 -7.66 5.61 4.01
CA THR A 27 -6.84 4.61 4.69
C THR A 27 -7.68 3.44 5.18
N THR A 28 -7.12 2.24 5.15
CA THR A 28 -7.80 1.04 5.68
C THR A 28 -7.85 1.01 7.21
N PHE A 29 -7.02 1.78 7.90
CA PHE A 29 -7.13 2.02 9.35
C PHE A 29 -8.32 2.91 9.72
N ARG A 30 -8.81 3.73 8.76
CA ARG A 30 -9.85 4.73 8.98
C ARG A 30 -9.47 5.77 10.06
N THR A 31 -8.19 6.15 10.10
CA THR A 31 -7.63 7.21 10.94
C THR A 31 -6.87 8.22 10.07
N GLY A 32 -6.52 9.36 10.66
CA GLY A 32 -5.81 10.45 10.01
C GLY A 32 -6.70 11.67 9.76
N GLY A 33 -6.17 12.84 10.09
CA GLY A 33 -6.82 14.13 9.86
C GLY A 33 -6.85 14.54 8.37
N ALA A 34 -7.18 15.80 8.10
CA ALA A 34 -7.29 16.28 6.73
C ALA A 34 -5.91 16.59 6.11
N CYS A 35 -5.76 16.35 4.80
CA CYS A 35 -4.66 16.90 4.01
C CYS A 35 -4.96 18.32 3.55
N THR A 36 -3.91 19.10 3.14
CA THR A 36 -4.11 20.43 2.56
C THR A 36 -5.00 20.35 1.32
N ALA A 37 -4.70 19.41 0.42
CA ALA A 37 -5.53 19.08 -0.71
C ALA A 37 -5.24 17.64 -1.18
N MET A 38 -6.23 16.99 -1.76
CA MET A 38 -6.12 15.73 -2.48
C MET A 38 -6.37 16.00 -3.96
N VAL A 39 -5.51 15.45 -4.81
CA VAL A 39 -5.58 15.53 -6.27
C VAL A 39 -5.77 14.11 -6.80
N ASP A 40 -6.93 13.82 -7.40
CA ASP A 40 -7.18 12.55 -8.08
C ASP A 40 -6.52 12.60 -9.45
N ILE A 41 -5.48 11.78 -9.64
CA ILE A 41 -4.65 11.79 -10.84
C ILE A 41 -5.44 11.26 -12.04
N SER A 42 -5.53 12.06 -13.10
CA SER A 42 -6.31 11.74 -14.31
C SER A 42 -5.55 10.88 -15.33
N SER A 43 -4.19 10.94 -15.33
CA SER A 43 -3.35 10.20 -16.28
C SER A 43 -1.87 10.16 -15.85
N GLU A 44 -1.06 9.30 -16.47
CA GLU A 44 0.40 9.31 -16.31
C GLU A 44 1.01 10.68 -16.70
N GLU A 45 0.50 11.31 -17.74
CA GLU A 45 0.98 12.62 -18.21
C GLU A 45 0.70 13.72 -17.17
N SER A 46 -0.51 13.74 -16.60
CA SER A 46 -0.84 14.70 -15.54
C SER A 46 0.03 14.49 -14.30
N LEU A 47 0.24 13.25 -13.89
CA LEU A 47 1.13 12.92 -12.78
C LEU A 47 2.56 13.40 -13.04
N ALA A 48 3.11 13.16 -14.24
CA ALA A 48 4.46 13.57 -14.62
C ALA A 48 4.66 15.10 -14.50
N LYS A 49 3.70 15.88 -14.99
CA LYS A 49 3.71 17.34 -14.88
C LYS A 49 3.60 17.81 -13.42
N LEU A 50 2.72 17.18 -12.63
CA LEU A 50 2.51 17.53 -11.22
C LEU A 50 3.70 17.16 -10.35
N VAL A 51 4.32 16.00 -10.55
CA VAL A 51 5.54 15.59 -9.83
C VAL A 51 6.67 16.58 -10.11
N ARG A 52 6.92 16.91 -11.39
CA ARG A 52 7.93 17.91 -11.77
C ARG A 52 7.65 19.26 -11.11
N ALA A 53 6.43 19.77 -11.21
CA ALA A 53 6.05 21.05 -10.62
C ALA A 53 6.17 21.04 -9.09
N ALA A 54 5.80 19.95 -8.43
CA ALA A 54 5.95 19.80 -6.98
C ALA A 54 7.43 19.89 -6.55
N HIS A 55 8.33 19.24 -7.28
CA HIS A 55 9.78 19.34 -7.03
C HIS A 55 10.33 20.75 -7.32
N GLU A 56 10.03 21.34 -8.49
CA GLU A 56 10.48 22.68 -8.87
C GLU A 56 10.01 23.76 -7.89
N TRP A 57 8.79 23.62 -7.37
CA TRP A 57 8.19 24.61 -6.45
C TRP A 57 8.34 24.25 -4.98
N ASN A 58 9.06 23.17 -4.68
CA ASN A 58 9.27 22.66 -3.33
C ASN A 58 7.94 22.50 -2.56
N VAL A 59 6.96 21.84 -3.19
CA VAL A 59 5.68 21.50 -2.57
C VAL A 59 5.74 20.07 -2.05
N ARG A 60 5.46 19.91 -0.76
CA ARG A 60 5.39 18.61 -0.12
C ARG A 60 4.21 17.80 -0.66
N TYR A 61 4.45 16.58 -1.11
CA TYR A 61 3.40 15.67 -1.55
C TYR A 61 3.66 14.23 -1.11
N ILE A 62 2.60 13.42 -1.16
CA ILE A 62 2.65 11.97 -1.02
C ILE A 62 1.71 11.33 -2.04
N VAL A 63 2.10 10.16 -2.55
CA VAL A 63 1.27 9.37 -3.47
C VAL A 63 0.57 8.28 -2.70
N VAL A 64 -0.74 8.14 -2.88
CA VAL A 64 -1.59 7.19 -2.17
C VAL A 64 -2.42 6.39 -3.18
N GLY A 65 -2.43 5.07 -3.02
CA GLY A 65 -3.41 4.19 -3.66
C GLY A 65 -4.57 3.92 -2.67
N ASN A 66 -4.78 2.67 -2.26
CA ASN A 66 -5.84 2.30 -1.29
C ASN A 66 -5.49 2.63 0.17
N GLY A 67 -4.35 3.26 0.48
CA GLY A 67 -3.95 3.58 1.84
C GLY A 67 -3.86 2.37 2.79
N SER A 68 -3.63 1.18 2.25
CA SER A 68 -3.71 -0.08 3.00
C SER A 68 -2.45 -0.41 3.84
N ASN A 69 -1.44 0.45 3.78
CA ASN A 69 -0.22 0.35 4.57
C ASN A 69 0.23 1.70 5.15
N LEU A 70 -0.72 2.63 5.33
CA LEU A 70 -0.45 4.00 5.79
C LEU A 70 -1.16 4.29 7.10
N LEU A 71 -0.48 5.06 7.96
CA LEU A 71 -1.00 5.62 9.19
C LEU A 71 -0.65 7.12 9.20
N PHE A 72 -1.64 7.98 8.93
CA PHE A 72 -1.46 9.44 8.95
C PHE A 72 -1.71 10.00 10.35
N ASP A 73 -1.00 11.08 10.70
CA ASP A 73 -1.19 11.85 11.94
C ASP A 73 -2.66 12.33 12.08
N ASP A 74 -3.17 12.40 13.30
CA ASP A 74 -4.53 12.88 13.58
C ASP A 74 -4.73 14.36 13.20
N ARG A 75 -3.66 15.15 13.19
CA ARG A 75 -3.65 16.53 12.68
C ARG A 75 -3.78 16.60 11.17
N GLY A 76 -3.56 15.48 10.46
CA GLY A 76 -3.61 15.36 9.02
C GLY A 76 -2.24 15.33 8.33
N TYR A 77 -2.18 15.93 7.15
CA TYR A 77 -0.98 16.02 6.33
C TYR A 77 -0.83 17.41 5.73
N GLU A 78 0.18 18.15 6.16
CA GLU A 78 0.47 19.49 5.60
C GLU A 78 1.21 19.33 4.26
N GLY A 79 0.44 19.05 3.21
CA GLY A 79 0.91 18.80 1.85
C GLY A 79 -0.21 18.33 0.93
N VAL A 80 0.15 18.04 -0.31
CA VAL A 80 -0.76 17.56 -1.33
C VAL A 80 -0.71 16.03 -1.40
N VAL A 81 -1.87 15.38 -1.45
CA VAL A 81 -1.98 13.95 -1.69
C VAL A 81 -2.31 13.69 -3.15
N PHE A 82 -1.46 12.99 -3.88
CA PHE A 82 -1.76 12.48 -5.21
C PHE A 82 -2.41 11.11 -5.07
N LEU A 83 -3.71 11.03 -5.38
CA LEU A 83 -4.47 9.80 -5.31
C LEU A 83 -4.39 9.06 -6.64
N MET A 84 -3.82 7.85 -6.62
CA MET A 84 -3.83 6.93 -7.76
C MET A 84 -5.10 6.08 -7.67
N GLY A 85 -6.19 6.63 -8.23
CA GLY A 85 -7.55 6.08 -8.16
C GLY A 85 -8.01 5.41 -9.45
N GLN A 86 -9.32 5.46 -9.68
CA GLN A 86 -9.97 4.79 -10.83
C GLN A 86 -9.62 5.41 -12.18
N SER A 87 -9.15 6.66 -12.23
CA SER A 87 -8.77 7.33 -13.47
C SER A 87 -7.46 6.78 -14.07
N VAL A 88 -6.67 6.05 -13.28
CA VAL A 88 -5.40 5.42 -13.68
C VAL A 88 -5.41 3.93 -13.28
N ASP A 89 -6.46 3.21 -13.70
CA ASP A 89 -6.70 1.81 -13.34
C ASP A 89 -6.88 0.89 -14.58
N GLU A 90 -6.41 1.32 -15.74
CA GLU A 90 -6.45 0.51 -16.96
C GLU A 90 -5.73 -0.83 -16.75
N ILE A 91 -6.30 -1.87 -17.34
CA ILE A 91 -5.69 -3.20 -17.39
C ILE A 91 -5.93 -3.81 -18.76
N LYS A 92 -4.89 -4.41 -19.37
CA LYS A 92 -4.99 -5.03 -20.69
C LYS A 92 -3.96 -6.12 -20.92
N MET A 93 -4.28 -7.06 -21.82
CA MET A 93 -3.32 -8.01 -22.33
C MET A 93 -2.35 -7.31 -23.30
N MET A 94 -1.05 -7.55 -23.13
CA MET A 94 -0.02 -7.12 -24.06
C MET A 94 0.33 -8.22 -25.07
N ASN A 95 0.22 -9.46 -24.64
CA ASN A 95 0.35 -10.69 -25.45
C ASN A 95 -0.31 -11.84 -24.67
N GLU A 96 -0.14 -13.10 -25.12
CA GLU A 96 -0.82 -14.28 -24.56
C GLU A 96 -0.61 -14.48 -23.06
N ASN A 97 0.48 -14.00 -22.48
CA ASN A 97 0.84 -14.26 -21.08
C ASN A 97 1.33 -13.03 -20.31
N THR A 98 1.20 -11.85 -20.88
CA THR A 98 1.68 -10.62 -20.23
C THR A 98 0.54 -9.61 -20.08
N ILE A 99 0.31 -9.19 -18.85
CA ILE A 99 -0.70 -8.21 -18.47
C ILE A 99 0.00 -6.87 -18.17
N TYR A 100 -0.52 -5.79 -18.76
CA TYR A 100 -0.26 -4.42 -18.34
C TYR A 100 -1.33 -4.00 -17.34
N ALA A 101 -0.92 -3.32 -16.26
CA ALA A 101 -1.85 -2.73 -15.31
C ALA A 101 -1.32 -1.40 -14.77
N GLU A 102 -2.16 -0.37 -14.77
CA GLU A 102 -1.85 0.94 -14.18
C GLU A 102 -1.79 0.87 -12.66
N ALA A 103 -1.08 1.83 -12.06
CA ALA A 103 -0.75 1.84 -10.64
C ALA A 103 -1.98 1.96 -9.71
N GLY A 104 -3.06 2.60 -10.16
CA GLY A 104 -4.33 2.69 -9.42
C GLY A 104 -5.18 1.43 -9.50
N CYS A 105 -4.91 0.52 -10.43
CA CYS A 105 -5.62 -0.75 -10.54
C CYS A 105 -5.54 -1.55 -9.22
N SER A 106 -6.68 -2.01 -8.69
CA SER A 106 -6.66 -2.84 -7.49
C SER A 106 -6.09 -4.23 -7.77
N LEU A 107 -5.37 -4.81 -6.81
CA LEU A 107 -4.85 -6.18 -6.95
C LEU A 107 -5.97 -7.21 -7.17
N ILE A 108 -7.14 -6.99 -6.60
CA ILE A 108 -8.31 -7.85 -6.83
C ILE A 108 -8.74 -7.81 -8.30
N LYS A 109 -8.77 -6.61 -8.91
CA LYS A 109 -9.10 -6.42 -10.34
C LYS A 109 -8.05 -7.13 -11.21
N LEU A 110 -6.76 -6.96 -10.91
CA LEU A 110 -5.66 -7.62 -11.62
C LEU A 110 -5.75 -9.16 -11.52
N CYS A 111 -6.00 -9.71 -10.33
CA CYS A 111 -6.12 -11.16 -10.14
C CYS A 111 -7.34 -11.75 -10.89
N ARG A 112 -8.48 -11.04 -10.89
CA ARG A 112 -9.67 -11.46 -11.64
C ARG A 112 -9.43 -11.42 -13.15
N PHE A 113 -8.77 -10.37 -13.63
CA PHE A 113 -8.41 -10.26 -15.03
C PHE A 113 -7.48 -11.42 -15.48
N ALA A 114 -6.49 -11.79 -14.65
CA ALA A 114 -5.64 -12.94 -14.91
C ALA A 114 -6.45 -14.26 -14.97
N LEU A 115 -7.37 -14.47 -14.02
CA LEU A 115 -8.28 -15.64 -14.00
C LEU A 115 -9.12 -15.73 -15.29
N GLU A 116 -9.73 -14.61 -15.72
CA GLU A 116 -10.56 -14.53 -16.93
C GLU A 116 -9.78 -14.85 -18.20
N HIS A 117 -8.44 -14.71 -18.17
CA HIS A 117 -7.53 -15.04 -19.27
C HIS A 117 -6.80 -16.39 -19.06
N ASN A 118 -7.21 -17.20 -18.08
CA ASN A 118 -6.58 -18.50 -17.76
C ASN A 118 -5.08 -18.37 -17.44
N LEU A 119 -4.70 -17.33 -16.68
CA LEU A 119 -3.32 -17.06 -16.29
C LEU A 119 -3.13 -17.24 -14.79
N THR A 120 -2.22 -18.14 -14.41
CA THR A 120 -1.82 -18.44 -13.03
C THR A 120 -0.59 -17.65 -12.60
N GLY A 121 -0.43 -17.44 -11.30
CA GLY A 121 0.73 -16.78 -10.67
C GLY A 121 0.38 -15.57 -9.81
N LEU A 122 -0.87 -15.09 -9.83
CA LEU A 122 -1.33 -13.93 -9.03
C LEU A 122 -2.30 -14.31 -7.90
N GLU A 123 -2.58 -15.58 -7.67
CA GLU A 123 -3.57 -16.04 -6.69
C GLU A 123 -3.25 -15.58 -5.27
N PHE A 124 -1.95 -15.47 -4.94
CA PHE A 124 -1.47 -14.97 -3.65
C PHE A 124 -1.93 -13.54 -3.34
N ALA A 125 -2.13 -12.73 -4.39
CA ALA A 125 -2.43 -11.30 -4.28
C ALA A 125 -3.93 -11.02 -4.15
N TYR A 126 -4.81 -11.98 -4.45
CA TYR A 126 -6.27 -11.78 -4.52
C TYR A 126 -6.89 -11.21 -3.24
N GLY A 127 -6.33 -11.52 -2.08
CA GLY A 127 -6.82 -11.00 -0.80
C GLY A 127 -6.11 -9.72 -0.31
N ILE A 128 -5.10 -9.20 -1.02
CA ILE A 128 -4.35 -8.02 -0.58
C ILE A 128 -5.14 -6.74 -0.96
N PRO A 129 -5.51 -5.87 0.00
CA PRO A 129 -6.34 -4.69 -0.26
C PRO A 129 -5.55 -3.50 -0.81
N GLY A 130 -4.57 -3.74 -1.71
CA GLY A 130 -3.68 -2.72 -2.29
C GLY A 130 -3.99 -2.43 -3.75
N THR A 131 -3.29 -1.43 -4.29
CA THR A 131 -3.21 -1.16 -5.72
C THR A 131 -1.92 -1.73 -6.30
N VAL A 132 -1.84 -1.83 -7.62
CA VAL A 132 -0.66 -2.28 -8.37
C VAL A 132 0.58 -1.46 -7.99
N GLY A 133 0.48 -0.12 -8.01
CA GLY A 133 1.60 0.75 -7.63
C GLY A 133 2.09 0.50 -6.20
N GLY A 134 1.15 0.41 -5.23
CA GLY A 134 1.49 0.09 -3.85
C GLY A 134 2.09 -1.31 -3.69
N ALA A 135 1.62 -2.28 -4.47
CA ALA A 135 2.15 -3.64 -4.44
C ALA A 135 3.58 -3.74 -4.99
N ILE A 136 3.89 -3.04 -6.09
CA ILE A 136 5.25 -2.96 -6.64
C ILE A 136 6.16 -2.23 -5.64
N TYR A 137 5.72 -1.09 -5.10
CA TYR A 137 6.46 -0.30 -4.11
C TYR A 137 6.90 -1.12 -2.90
N MET A 138 6.01 -1.98 -2.40
CA MET A 138 6.25 -2.83 -1.22
C MET A 138 6.76 -4.23 -1.56
N ASN A 139 6.93 -4.61 -2.83
CA ASN A 139 7.05 -6.00 -3.22
C ASN A 139 6.05 -6.86 -2.44
N ALA A 140 4.76 -6.53 -2.57
CA ALA A 140 3.71 -7.16 -1.78
C ALA A 140 3.68 -8.66 -1.98
N GLY A 141 3.47 -9.39 -0.89
CA GLY A 141 3.45 -10.85 -0.93
C GLY A 141 2.65 -11.45 0.21
N ALA A 142 2.12 -12.64 -0.06
CA ALA A 142 1.39 -13.49 0.87
C ALA A 142 1.49 -14.96 0.40
N TYR A 143 1.40 -15.92 1.32
CA TYR A 143 1.31 -17.36 0.98
C TYR A 143 2.41 -17.82 0.02
N ASP A 144 3.66 -17.43 0.31
CA ASP A 144 4.88 -17.74 -0.45
C ASP A 144 4.97 -17.15 -1.86
N GLY A 145 3.95 -16.38 -2.31
CA GLY A 145 3.99 -15.58 -3.52
C GLY A 145 4.30 -14.11 -3.22
N GLU A 146 4.96 -13.42 -4.15
CA GLU A 146 5.26 -11.99 -4.07
C GLU A 146 5.37 -11.38 -5.48
N ILE A 147 5.22 -10.06 -5.58
CA ILE A 147 5.22 -9.32 -6.86
C ILE A 147 6.47 -9.61 -7.69
N LYS A 148 7.65 -9.74 -7.07
CA LYS A 148 8.90 -10.02 -7.79
C LYS A 148 8.86 -11.31 -8.62
N ASN A 149 7.97 -12.26 -8.29
CA ASN A 149 7.90 -13.55 -8.97
C ASN A 149 7.22 -13.43 -10.35
N VAL A 150 6.43 -12.37 -10.56
CA VAL A 150 5.58 -12.21 -11.74
C VAL A 150 5.81 -10.91 -12.51
N ILE A 151 6.40 -9.89 -11.89
CA ILE A 151 6.67 -8.61 -12.54
C ILE A 151 7.88 -8.70 -13.48
N THR A 152 7.79 -8.07 -14.65
CA THR A 152 8.89 -7.99 -15.62
C THR A 152 9.46 -6.60 -15.73
N SER A 153 8.61 -5.57 -15.69
CA SER A 153 9.03 -4.17 -15.68
C SER A 153 7.94 -3.29 -15.04
N ALA A 154 8.32 -2.09 -14.66
CA ALA A 154 7.39 -1.05 -14.21
C ALA A 154 7.78 0.29 -14.81
N ASN A 155 6.79 1.13 -15.10
CA ASN A 155 7.00 2.52 -15.42
C ASN A 155 6.89 3.36 -14.14
N SER A 156 7.70 4.41 -14.09
CA SER A 156 7.68 5.38 -12.99
C SER A 156 8.01 6.78 -13.49
N VAL A 157 7.53 7.79 -12.75
CA VAL A 157 7.82 9.21 -12.96
C VAL A 157 8.94 9.62 -12.00
N ARG A 158 9.98 10.23 -12.55
CA ARG A 158 11.09 10.85 -11.80
C ARG A 158 10.76 12.26 -11.35
N ALA A 159 11.58 12.80 -10.46
CA ALA A 159 11.44 14.17 -9.94
C ALA A 159 11.40 15.26 -11.03
N ASP A 160 12.06 15.05 -12.16
CA ASP A 160 12.07 15.95 -13.32
C ASP A 160 10.85 15.78 -14.24
N GLY A 161 9.92 14.88 -13.91
CA GLY A 161 8.73 14.56 -14.70
C GLY A 161 8.98 13.58 -15.84
N THR A 162 10.19 13.05 -15.99
CA THR A 162 10.44 12.03 -17.04
C THR A 162 9.87 10.67 -16.65
N VAL A 163 9.21 10.01 -17.60
CA VAL A 163 8.76 8.62 -17.44
C VAL A 163 9.94 7.69 -17.70
N HIS A 164 10.14 6.74 -16.82
CA HIS A 164 11.23 5.78 -16.87
C HIS A 164 10.73 4.35 -16.69
N THR A 165 11.20 3.43 -17.54
CA THR A 165 10.92 2.00 -17.41
C THR A 165 12.07 1.33 -16.66
N THR A 166 11.75 0.61 -15.59
CA THR A 166 12.70 -0.16 -14.79
C THR A 166 12.39 -1.66 -14.96
N GLU A 167 13.38 -2.43 -15.40
CA GLU A 167 13.28 -3.88 -15.48
C GLU A 167 13.31 -4.52 -14.09
N ALA A 168 12.65 -5.67 -13.91
CA ALA A 168 12.48 -6.33 -12.62
C ALA A 168 13.82 -6.57 -11.87
N ASN A 169 14.87 -6.95 -12.59
CA ASN A 169 16.22 -7.18 -12.01
C ASN A 169 16.89 -5.91 -11.46
N LYS A 170 16.40 -4.72 -11.85
CA LYS A 170 16.91 -3.42 -11.38
C LYS A 170 16.02 -2.81 -10.28
N MET A 171 14.84 -3.38 -10.00
CA MET A 171 13.93 -2.87 -8.99
C MET A 171 14.38 -3.13 -7.55
N ALA A 172 15.43 -3.94 -7.33
CA ALA A 172 15.93 -4.33 -6.01
C ALA A 172 14.81 -4.86 -5.08
N LEU A 173 13.91 -5.68 -5.64
CA LEU A 173 12.76 -6.24 -4.91
C LEU A 173 13.22 -7.25 -3.86
N ALA A 174 12.95 -6.93 -2.60
CA ALA A 174 13.21 -7.76 -1.44
C ALA A 174 11.99 -7.74 -0.49
N TYR A 175 12.08 -8.42 0.65
CA TYR A 175 11.00 -8.44 1.63
C TYR A 175 10.57 -7.03 2.02
N ARG A 176 9.35 -6.65 1.64
CA ARG A 176 8.74 -5.31 1.87
C ARG A 176 9.60 -4.14 1.40
N SER A 177 10.35 -4.32 0.30
CA SER A 177 11.30 -3.33 -0.20
C SER A 177 11.37 -3.32 -1.73
N SER A 178 11.64 -2.13 -2.27
CA SER A 178 11.95 -1.88 -3.68
C SER A 178 12.88 -0.67 -3.82
N CYS A 179 13.45 -0.47 -5.01
CA CYS A 179 14.24 0.73 -5.32
C CYS A 179 13.43 2.03 -5.16
N TYR A 180 12.12 1.98 -5.43
CA TYR A 180 11.20 3.13 -5.36
C TYR A 180 11.09 3.73 -3.96
N GLN A 181 11.36 2.95 -2.91
CA GLN A 181 11.42 3.46 -1.52
C GLN A 181 12.65 4.34 -1.26
N LYS A 182 13.66 4.28 -2.13
CA LYS A 182 14.93 5.00 -1.98
C LYS A 182 15.10 6.14 -2.98
N ASN A 183 14.61 5.94 -4.22
CA ASN A 183 14.81 6.91 -5.31
C ASN A 183 13.69 7.94 -5.42
N GLY A 184 12.55 7.72 -4.72
CA GLY A 184 11.42 8.64 -4.71
C GLY A 184 10.61 8.70 -6.02
N GLU A 185 10.89 7.80 -6.98
CA GLU A 185 10.12 7.72 -8.21
C GLU A 185 8.69 7.23 -7.95
N VAL A 186 7.71 7.78 -8.68
CA VAL A 186 6.30 7.43 -8.55
C VAL A 186 5.91 6.41 -9.61
N ILE A 187 5.53 5.21 -9.18
CA ILE A 187 5.12 4.12 -10.08
C ILE A 187 3.81 4.46 -10.76
N THR A 188 3.75 4.29 -12.10
CA THR A 188 2.57 4.55 -12.93
C THR A 188 1.93 3.29 -13.47
N SER A 189 2.70 2.24 -13.72
CA SER A 189 2.18 0.95 -14.22
C SER A 189 3.18 -0.19 -14.00
N GLY A 190 2.70 -1.42 -14.21
CA GLY A 190 3.52 -2.62 -14.21
C GLY A 190 3.17 -3.59 -15.34
N LEU A 191 4.17 -4.34 -15.80
CA LEU A 191 4.01 -5.49 -16.69
C LEU A 191 4.21 -6.78 -15.91
N PHE A 192 3.23 -7.69 -15.98
CA PHE A 192 3.21 -8.96 -15.27
C PHE A 192 3.21 -10.11 -16.25
N ARG A 193 4.23 -10.98 -16.19
CA ARG A 193 4.27 -12.21 -16.98
C ARG A 193 3.79 -13.35 -16.13
N LEU A 194 2.78 -14.05 -16.61
CA LEU A 194 2.11 -15.16 -15.95
C LEU A 194 2.23 -16.43 -16.78
N GLU A 195 1.78 -17.54 -16.24
CA GLU A 195 1.77 -18.82 -16.94
C GLU A 195 0.33 -19.22 -17.28
N ALA A 196 0.15 -20.02 -18.34
CA ALA A 196 -1.15 -20.58 -18.66
C ALA A 196 -1.56 -21.61 -17.60
N GLY A 197 -2.83 -21.56 -17.17
CA GLY A 197 -3.39 -22.47 -16.18
C GLY A 197 -4.84 -22.82 -16.48
N ALA A 198 -5.40 -23.79 -15.78
CA ALA A 198 -6.82 -24.10 -15.87
C ALA A 198 -7.63 -23.10 -15.01
N TYR A 199 -8.72 -22.57 -15.56
CA TYR A 199 -9.59 -21.62 -14.86
C TYR A 199 -10.01 -22.10 -13.46
N ASP A 200 -10.48 -23.35 -13.38
CA ASP A 200 -10.99 -23.93 -12.13
C ASP A 200 -9.87 -24.04 -11.07
N ASP A 201 -8.66 -24.46 -11.45
CA ASP A 201 -7.52 -24.58 -10.54
C ASP A 201 -7.10 -23.21 -9.98
N ILE A 202 -7.07 -22.17 -10.83
CA ILE A 202 -6.75 -20.80 -10.44
C ILE A 202 -7.82 -20.26 -9.48
N GLN A 203 -9.10 -20.45 -9.84
CA GLN A 203 -10.23 -20.03 -9.03
C GLN A 203 -10.24 -20.71 -7.65
N ASP A 204 -10.07 -22.02 -7.62
CA ASP A 204 -10.02 -22.80 -6.38
C ASP A 204 -8.88 -22.32 -5.49
N LYS A 205 -7.71 -22.04 -6.06
CA LYS A 205 -6.57 -21.49 -5.31
C LYS A 205 -6.85 -20.11 -4.75
N MET A 206 -7.47 -19.21 -5.53
CA MET A 206 -7.89 -17.89 -5.05
C MET A 206 -8.89 -17.99 -3.90
N VAL A 207 -9.88 -18.88 -4.00
CA VAL A 207 -10.88 -19.14 -2.96
C VAL A 207 -10.23 -19.72 -1.70
N GLU A 208 -9.35 -20.70 -1.86
CA GLU A 208 -8.59 -21.32 -0.76
C GLU A 208 -7.81 -20.24 0.03
N LEU A 209 -6.99 -19.44 -0.68
CA LEU A 209 -6.15 -18.44 -0.04
C LEU A 209 -6.97 -17.33 0.64
N MET A 210 -8.08 -16.92 0.02
CA MET A 210 -9.02 -15.99 0.64
C MET A 210 -9.68 -16.60 1.88
N GLY A 211 -10.05 -17.86 1.85
CA GLY A 211 -10.58 -18.61 3.00
C GLY A 211 -9.58 -18.64 4.17
N ARG A 212 -8.32 -18.98 3.91
CA ARG A 212 -7.22 -18.93 4.89
C ARG A 212 -7.05 -17.52 5.48
N ARG A 213 -7.17 -16.47 4.63
CA ARG A 213 -7.07 -15.09 5.09
C ARG A 213 -8.22 -14.72 6.01
N ARG A 214 -9.46 -15.02 5.63
CA ARG A 214 -10.66 -14.76 6.45
C ARG A 214 -10.62 -15.48 7.80
N SER A 215 -10.12 -16.71 7.83
CA SER A 215 -10.04 -17.49 9.07
C SER A 215 -8.96 -16.97 10.04
N LYS A 216 -7.83 -16.43 9.52
CA LYS A 216 -6.66 -16.09 10.33
C LYS A 216 -6.49 -14.58 10.59
N GLN A 217 -7.06 -13.70 9.77
CA GLN A 217 -6.85 -12.25 9.89
C GLN A 217 -8.14 -11.53 10.32
N PRO A 218 -8.01 -10.42 11.08
CA PRO A 218 -9.15 -9.66 11.63
C PRO A 218 -9.76 -8.73 10.58
N LEU A 219 -10.26 -9.28 9.46
CA LEU A 219 -10.79 -8.49 8.32
C LEU A 219 -12.08 -7.73 8.65
N GLU A 220 -12.71 -8.05 9.77
CA GLU A 220 -13.90 -7.39 10.33
C GLU A 220 -13.60 -6.00 10.92
N TYR A 221 -12.32 -5.71 11.22
CA TYR A 221 -11.90 -4.43 11.78
C TYR A 221 -10.97 -3.67 10.83
N PRO A 222 -11.08 -2.32 10.78
CA PRO A 222 -10.12 -1.49 10.09
C PRO A 222 -8.68 -1.71 10.60
N SER A 223 -7.73 -1.88 9.67
CA SER A 223 -6.31 -2.04 9.97
C SER A 223 -5.47 -1.80 8.71
N ALA A 224 -4.16 -1.69 8.83
CA ALA A 224 -3.23 -1.64 7.70
C ALA A 224 -2.47 -2.96 7.50
N GLY A 225 -3.14 -4.10 7.70
CA GLY A 225 -2.50 -5.42 7.60
C GLY A 225 -1.59 -5.71 8.81
N SER A 226 -0.53 -6.48 8.58
CA SER A 226 0.49 -6.74 9.61
C SER A 226 1.20 -5.44 9.99
N THR A 227 1.17 -5.10 11.27
CA THR A 227 1.74 -3.85 11.76
C THR A 227 3.26 -3.88 11.78
N PHE A 228 3.84 -5.06 12.00
CA PHE A 228 5.28 -5.25 12.13
C PHE A 228 5.83 -6.17 11.05
N LYS A 229 7.05 -5.87 10.59
CA LYS A 229 7.83 -6.77 9.74
C LYS A 229 8.15 -8.06 10.49
N ARG A 230 8.37 -9.12 9.73
CA ARG A 230 8.85 -10.39 10.28
C ARG A 230 10.31 -10.23 10.71
N PRO A 231 10.66 -10.45 12.00
CA PRO A 231 12.05 -10.51 12.43
C PRO A 231 12.73 -11.76 11.84
N GLU A 232 14.05 -11.71 11.73
CA GLU A 232 14.83 -12.84 11.26
C GLU A 232 14.60 -14.08 12.14
N GLY A 233 14.28 -15.20 11.50
CA GLY A 233 14.02 -16.47 12.17
C GLY A 233 12.77 -16.57 13.02
N GLN A 234 11.93 -15.50 13.08
CA GLN A 234 10.75 -15.45 13.94
C GLN A 234 9.52 -14.87 13.24
N PHE A 235 8.36 -14.99 13.88
CA PHE A 235 7.10 -14.39 13.46
C PHE A 235 6.68 -13.31 14.47
N ALA A 236 6.52 -12.07 14.02
CA ALA A 236 6.13 -10.96 14.88
C ALA A 236 4.85 -11.26 15.68
N GLY A 237 3.81 -11.79 15.02
CA GLY A 237 2.56 -12.16 15.70
C GLY A 237 2.74 -13.19 16.81
N LYS A 238 3.64 -14.17 16.64
CA LYS A 238 3.94 -15.19 17.67
C LYS A 238 4.70 -14.57 18.85
N LEU A 239 5.72 -13.75 18.61
CA LEU A 239 6.43 -13.04 19.68
C LEU A 239 5.48 -12.17 20.50
N ILE A 240 4.57 -11.43 19.87
CA ILE A 240 3.59 -10.58 20.54
C ILE A 240 2.62 -11.42 21.38
N GLU A 241 2.17 -12.56 20.85
CA GLU A 241 1.31 -13.50 21.57
C GLU A 241 1.99 -14.11 22.80
N ASP A 242 3.24 -14.56 22.64
CA ASP A 242 4.03 -15.18 23.70
C ASP A 242 4.34 -14.19 24.85
N CYS A 243 4.42 -12.88 24.53
CA CYS A 243 4.53 -11.82 25.52
C CYS A 243 3.19 -11.47 26.20
N GLY A 244 2.10 -12.20 25.95
CA GLY A 244 0.81 -11.98 26.59
C GLY A 244 0.06 -10.72 26.11
N LEU A 245 0.41 -10.16 24.94
CA LEU A 245 -0.12 -8.88 24.45
C LEU A 245 -1.39 -9.01 23.59
N ARG A 246 -1.94 -10.23 23.44
CA ARG A 246 -3.22 -10.45 22.75
C ARG A 246 -4.33 -9.62 23.41
N GLY A 247 -5.04 -8.81 22.62
CA GLY A 247 -6.13 -7.97 23.11
C GLY A 247 -5.69 -6.72 23.88
N TYR A 248 -4.39 -6.43 24.00
CA TYR A 248 -3.92 -5.19 24.62
C TYR A 248 -4.51 -3.97 23.90
N THR A 249 -5.12 -3.07 24.68
CA THR A 249 -5.95 -1.98 24.14
C THR A 249 -5.52 -0.63 24.70
N VAL A 250 -5.48 0.38 23.86
CA VAL A 250 -5.34 1.80 24.23
C VAL A 250 -6.39 2.59 23.42
N GLY A 251 -7.28 3.30 24.11
CA GLY A 251 -8.38 4.02 23.46
C GLY A 251 -9.19 3.10 22.54
N GLY A 252 -9.30 3.46 21.27
CA GLY A 252 -9.98 2.64 20.26
C GLY A 252 -9.08 1.63 19.55
N ALA A 253 -7.77 1.59 19.82
CA ALA A 253 -6.81 0.70 19.18
C ALA A 253 -6.54 -0.56 20.00
N GLN A 254 -6.40 -1.73 19.34
CA GLN A 254 -6.19 -3.01 20.02
C GLN A 254 -5.23 -3.91 19.23
N VAL A 255 -4.36 -4.65 19.94
CA VAL A 255 -3.71 -5.84 19.37
C VAL A 255 -4.79 -6.89 19.10
N SER A 256 -4.94 -7.30 17.86
CA SER A 256 -6.03 -8.19 17.46
C SER A 256 -6.02 -9.50 18.26
N GLU A 257 -7.19 -9.90 18.74
CA GLU A 257 -7.40 -11.18 19.40
C GLU A 257 -7.27 -12.37 18.44
N LYS A 258 -7.53 -12.14 17.13
CA LYS A 258 -7.48 -13.16 16.09
C LYS A 258 -6.06 -13.36 15.53
N HIS A 259 -5.27 -12.29 15.42
CA HIS A 259 -3.90 -12.33 14.91
C HIS A 259 -3.05 -11.23 15.55
N CYS A 260 -2.19 -11.57 16.50
CA CYS A 260 -1.44 -10.60 17.30
C CYS A 260 -0.44 -9.73 16.48
N GLY A 261 -0.13 -10.08 15.23
CA GLY A 261 0.64 -9.22 14.33
C GLY A 261 -0.11 -8.01 13.78
N PHE A 262 -1.43 -7.91 14.05
CA PHE A 262 -2.29 -6.81 13.62
C PHE A 262 -2.66 -5.91 14.81
N VAL A 263 -2.53 -4.61 14.61
CA VAL A 263 -3.25 -3.61 15.42
C VAL A 263 -4.50 -3.22 14.65
N VAL A 264 -5.64 -3.23 15.32
CA VAL A 264 -6.95 -2.95 14.72
C VAL A 264 -7.60 -1.74 15.36
N ASN A 265 -8.41 -1.02 14.59
CA ASN A 265 -9.30 0.02 15.08
C ASN A 265 -10.65 -0.62 15.45
N LYS A 266 -10.93 -0.73 16.74
CA LYS A 266 -12.19 -1.30 17.28
C LYS A 266 -13.37 -0.34 17.20
N GLY A 267 -13.08 0.90 16.80
CA GLY A 267 -14.03 2.00 16.69
C GLY A 267 -13.49 3.24 17.39
N GLY A 268 -13.44 4.37 16.67
CA GLY A 268 -13.00 5.64 17.22
C GLY A 268 -11.53 5.73 17.61
N ALA A 269 -10.66 4.82 17.15
CA ALA A 269 -9.23 4.91 17.40
C ALA A 269 -8.64 6.17 16.77
N THR A 270 -7.80 6.86 17.51
CA THR A 270 -6.92 7.90 17.01
C THR A 270 -5.60 7.29 16.52
N THR A 271 -4.85 8.03 15.73
CA THR A 271 -3.49 7.63 15.34
C THR A 271 -2.59 7.51 16.56
N GLU A 272 -2.76 8.37 17.58
CA GLU A 272 -2.00 8.29 18.81
C GLU A 272 -2.34 7.02 19.63
N ASP A 273 -3.59 6.56 19.63
CA ASP A 273 -3.97 5.29 20.25
C ASP A 273 -3.21 4.13 19.58
N ILE A 274 -3.22 4.08 18.24
CA ILE A 274 -2.51 3.06 17.45
C ILE A 274 -1.01 3.11 17.73
N MET A 275 -0.41 4.31 17.73
CA MET A 275 1.01 4.50 18.03
C MET A 275 1.37 4.10 19.45
N SER A 276 0.49 4.33 20.40
CA SER A 276 0.68 3.92 21.81
C SER A 276 0.68 2.39 21.94
N VAL A 277 -0.23 1.69 21.24
CA VAL A 277 -0.22 0.22 21.16
C VAL A 277 1.09 -0.27 20.51
N ILE A 278 1.50 0.33 19.37
CA ILE A 278 2.75 -0.05 18.67
C ILE A 278 3.97 0.10 19.57
N ARG A 279 4.14 1.26 20.22
CA ARG A 279 5.28 1.53 21.12
C ARG A 279 5.31 0.57 22.31
N HIS A 280 4.15 0.28 22.90
CA HIS A 280 4.06 -0.67 24.01
C HIS A 280 4.45 -2.08 23.58
N VAL A 281 3.92 -2.55 22.43
CA VAL A 281 4.28 -3.86 21.87
C VAL A 281 5.78 -3.96 21.60
N GLN A 282 6.38 -2.94 20.96
CA GLN A 282 7.82 -2.89 20.70
C GLN A 282 8.65 -2.97 21.98
N HIS A 283 8.24 -2.23 23.00
CA HIS A 283 8.93 -2.19 24.30
C HIS A 283 8.89 -3.57 24.99
N ILE A 284 7.71 -4.13 25.20
CA ILE A 284 7.53 -5.40 25.91
C ILE A 284 8.19 -6.57 25.18
N VAL A 285 8.02 -6.66 23.84
CA VAL A 285 8.67 -7.73 23.07
C VAL A 285 10.19 -7.62 23.16
N LYS A 286 10.76 -6.41 23.08
CA LYS A 286 12.20 -6.20 23.22
C LYS A 286 12.69 -6.61 24.63
N GLU A 287 11.99 -6.21 25.68
CA GLU A 287 12.37 -6.56 27.06
C GLU A 287 12.34 -8.07 27.31
N GLN A 288 11.28 -8.76 26.87
CA GLN A 288 11.09 -10.17 27.19
C GLN A 288 11.84 -11.13 26.27
N THR A 289 12.09 -10.73 25.00
CA THR A 289 12.63 -11.63 23.97
C THR A 289 13.94 -11.16 23.34
N GLY A 290 14.32 -9.91 23.53
CA GLY A 290 15.47 -9.26 22.87
C GLY A 290 15.21 -8.85 21.44
N TYR A 291 14.10 -9.24 20.79
CA TYR A 291 13.78 -8.88 19.41
C TYR A 291 13.23 -7.44 19.31
N LEU A 292 13.79 -6.65 18.42
CA LEU A 292 13.25 -5.34 18.05
C LEU A 292 12.26 -5.50 16.89
N LEU A 293 10.98 -5.20 17.14
CA LEU A 293 9.96 -5.21 16.09
C LEU A 293 9.99 -3.91 15.29
N GLU A 294 10.27 -3.99 13.98
CA GLU A 294 10.16 -2.86 13.07
C GLU A 294 8.75 -2.74 12.51
N CYS A 295 8.23 -1.51 12.41
CA CYS A 295 6.94 -1.28 11.75
C CYS A 295 7.01 -1.62 10.26
N GLU A 296 6.01 -2.35 9.76
CA GLU A 296 5.74 -2.52 8.33
C GLU A 296 4.86 -1.37 7.83
N VAL A 297 3.90 -0.92 8.65
CA VAL A 297 3.04 0.22 8.37
C VAL A 297 3.88 1.51 8.28
N LYS A 298 3.61 2.32 7.26
CA LYS A 298 4.28 3.61 7.06
C LYS A 298 3.56 4.69 7.84
N ILE A 299 4.26 5.25 8.83
CA ILE A 299 3.76 6.35 9.65
C ILE A 299 4.07 7.65 8.93
N ILE A 300 3.04 8.44 8.65
CA ILE A 300 3.14 9.69 7.90
C ILE A 300 2.89 10.86 8.86
N PRO A 301 3.93 11.64 9.19
CA PRO A 301 3.79 12.76 10.11
C PRO A 301 3.03 13.93 9.46
N TYR A 302 2.42 14.78 10.31
CA TYR A 302 1.73 16.01 9.88
C TYR A 302 2.67 16.95 9.11
N LYS A 303 3.86 17.20 9.66
CA LYS A 303 4.96 18.01 9.09
C LYS A 303 6.25 17.19 9.11
N GLU A 304 7.21 17.57 8.26
CA GLU A 304 8.60 17.09 8.38
C GLU A 304 9.32 17.74 9.55
#